data_2694e8a969fc62e90fd90d35ea872ccf
#
_entry.id   2694e8a969fc62e90fd90d35ea872ccf
#
_cell.length_a   1.000
_cell.length_b   1.000
_cell.length_c   1.000
_cell.angle_alpha   90.00
_cell.angle_beta   90.00
_cell.angle_gamma   90.00
#
_symmetry.space_group_name_H-M   'P 1'
#
loop_
_entity.id
_entity.type
_entity.pdbx_description
1 polymer ?
#
loop_
_entity_poly.entity_id
_entity_poly.type
_entity_poly.pdbx_seq_one_letter_code
_entity_poly.pdbx_strand_id
1 'polypeptide(L)'
;MTDHKEVSRGKEAQAVLDNEAFKAAMSSLKASVQAQWKECPIRDREGQVLLLQLAKLTDKFESMLIGMIQSGQFAQRKIDLDRERDEPKARQVMRKVFG
;
A
#
# COMPACT_ATOMS: atom_id res chain seq x y z
N MET A 1 -1.82 13.50 15.57
CA MET A 1 -1.33 12.19 15.96
C MET A 1 -1.04 11.33 14.75
N THR A 2 0.15 10.76 14.75
CA THR A 2 0.68 10.00 13.60
C THR A 2 -0.13 8.75 13.28
N ASP A 3 -0.61 8.02 14.32
CA ASP A 3 -1.35 6.76 14.11
C ASP A 3 -2.66 6.96 13.35
N HIS A 4 -3.41 8.00 13.70
CA HIS A 4 -4.67 8.30 13.00
C HIS A 4 -4.43 8.75 11.57
N LYS A 5 -3.35 9.50 11.33
CA LYS A 5 -2.94 9.89 9.97
C LYS A 5 -2.54 8.68 9.14
N GLU A 6 -1.82 7.73 9.74
CA GLU A 6 -1.41 6.50 9.05
C GLU A 6 -2.60 5.62 8.70
N VAL A 7 -3.58 5.50 9.60
CA VAL A 7 -4.83 4.76 9.33
C VAL A 7 -5.57 5.40 8.16
N SER A 8 -5.75 6.71 8.18
CA SER A 8 -6.43 7.46 7.13
C SER A 8 -5.72 7.30 5.78
N ARG A 9 -4.39 7.46 5.78
CA ARG A 9 -3.57 7.30 4.59
C ARG A 9 -3.64 5.89 4.02
N GLY A 10 -3.66 4.88 4.90
CA GLY A 10 -3.81 3.49 4.49
C GLY A 10 -5.15 3.24 3.79
N LYS A 11 -6.22 3.83 4.30
CA LYS A 11 -7.55 3.73 3.67
C LYS A 11 -7.59 4.42 2.32
N GLU A 12 -6.97 5.60 2.21
CA GLU A 12 -6.85 6.33 0.95
C GLU A 12 -6.04 5.53 -0.08
N ALA A 13 -4.93 4.93 0.35
CA ALA A 13 -4.10 4.09 -0.51
C ALA A 13 -4.87 2.87 -1.00
N GLN A 14 -5.65 2.24 -0.12
CA GLN A 14 -6.50 1.11 -0.50
C GLN A 14 -7.54 1.54 -1.54
N ALA A 15 -8.15 2.70 -1.36
CA ALA A 15 -9.12 3.25 -2.31
C ALA A 15 -8.49 3.48 -3.68
N VAL A 16 -7.24 3.94 -3.72
CA VAL A 16 -6.50 4.10 -5.00
C VAL A 16 -6.28 2.74 -5.66
N LEU A 17 -5.80 1.74 -4.92
CA LEU A 17 -5.57 0.40 -5.47
C LEU A 17 -6.86 -0.28 -5.94
N ASP A 18 -7.99 0.04 -5.32
CA ASP A 18 -9.29 -0.52 -5.69
C ASP A 18 -9.96 0.25 -6.84
N ASN A 19 -9.44 1.41 -7.20
CA ASN A 19 -10.00 2.24 -8.26
C ASN A 19 -9.79 1.58 -9.62
N GLU A 20 -10.89 1.40 -10.37
CA GLU A 20 -10.85 0.69 -11.66
C GLU A 20 -10.00 1.41 -12.70
N ALA A 21 -10.07 2.75 -12.74
CA ALA A 21 -9.24 3.54 -13.67
C ALA A 21 -7.76 3.41 -13.33
N PHE A 22 -7.43 3.40 -12.04
CA PHE A 22 -6.05 3.21 -11.60
C PHE A 22 -5.52 1.83 -11.99
N LYS A 23 -6.30 0.78 -11.75
CA LYS A 23 -5.95 -0.59 -12.13
C LYS A 23 -5.70 -0.71 -13.63
N ALA A 24 -6.59 -0.12 -14.44
CA ALA A 24 -6.47 -0.14 -15.89
C ALA A 24 -5.21 0.61 -16.34
N ALA A 25 -4.95 1.79 -15.77
CA ALA A 25 -3.77 2.58 -16.10
C ALA A 25 -2.48 1.85 -15.75
N MET A 26 -2.41 1.23 -14.58
CA MET A 26 -1.22 0.48 -14.14
C MET A 26 -1.00 -0.74 -15.03
N SER A 27 -2.05 -1.46 -15.36
CA SER A 27 -1.97 -2.61 -16.25
C SER A 27 -1.46 -2.18 -17.64
N SER A 28 -1.98 -1.08 -18.19
CA SER A 28 -1.54 -0.54 -19.46
C SER A 28 -0.08 -0.09 -19.42
N LEU A 29 0.32 0.56 -18.35
CA LEU A 29 1.71 1.02 -18.17
C LEU A 29 2.67 -0.17 -18.17
N LYS A 30 2.38 -1.19 -17.38
CA LYS A 30 3.21 -2.40 -17.30
C LYS A 30 3.31 -3.09 -18.66
N ALA A 31 2.19 -3.24 -19.36
CA ALA A 31 2.16 -3.86 -20.67
C ALA A 31 2.97 -3.05 -21.69
N SER A 32 2.87 -1.72 -21.66
CA SER A 32 3.61 -0.82 -22.53
C SER A 32 5.12 -0.91 -22.31
N VAL A 33 5.56 -0.88 -21.04
CA VAL A 33 6.99 -1.02 -20.70
C VAL A 33 7.52 -2.35 -21.18
N GLN A 34 6.78 -3.43 -20.98
CA GLN A 34 7.17 -4.77 -21.40
C GLN A 34 7.25 -4.88 -22.91
N ALA A 35 6.28 -4.31 -23.64
CA ALA A 35 6.29 -4.31 -25.10
C ALA A 35 7.49 -3.53 -25.65
N GLN A 36 7.77 -2.35 -25.10
CA GLN A 36 8.92 -1.55 -25.50
C GLN A 36 10.24 -2.26 -25.22
N TRP A 37 10.31 -2.97 -24.10
CA TRP A 37 11.50 -3.74 -23.75
C TRP A 37 11.75 -4.86 -24.76
N LYS A 38 10.71 -5.56 -25.17
CA LYS A 38 10.83 -6.62 -26.17
C LYS A 38 11.25 -6.08 -27.53
N GLU A 39 10.82 -4.88 -27.89
CA GLU A 39 11.17 -4.22 -29.16
C GLU A 39 12.53 -3.53 -29.13
N CYS A 40 13.06 -3.27 -27.94
CA CYS A 40 14.32 -2.58 -27.79
C CYS A 40 15.48 -3.45 -28.29
N PRO A 41 16.32 -2.94 -29.21
CA PRO A 41 17.46 -3.72 -29.69
C PRO A 41 18.42 -4.09 -28.57
N ILE A 42 18.96 -5.31 -28.61
CA ILE A 42 19.89 -5.81 -27.59
C ILE A 42 21.12 -4.90 -27.44
N ARG A 43 21.58 -4.30 -28.56
CA ARG A 43 22.75 -3.40 -28.54
C ARG A 43 22.43 -2.00 -28.02
N ASP A 44 21.15 -1.64 -27.87
CA ASP A 44 20.78 -0.36 -27.28
C ASP A 44 20.76 -0.49 -25.76
N ARG A 45 21.94 -0.42 -25.18
CA ARG A 45 22.11 -0.60 -23.72
C ARG A 45 21.45 0.51 -22.92
N GLU A 46 21.49 1.74 -23.42
CA GLU A 46 20.84 2.87 -22.73
C GLU A 46 19.33 2.68 -22.70
N GLY A 47 18.75 2.27 -23.81
CA GLY A 47 17.32 1.96 -23.89
C GLY A 47 16.93 0.82 -22.95
N GLN A 48 17.74 -0.25 -22.90
CA GLN A 48 17.52 -1.36 -21.99
C GLN A 48 17.51 -0.92 -20.53
N VAL A 49 18.49 -0.09 -20.14
CA VAL A 49 18.59 0.41 -18.75
C VAL A 49 17.41 1.31 -18.42
N LEU A 50 17.01 2.21 -19.32
CA LEU A 50 15.87 3.09 -19.10
C LEU A 50 14.58 2.30 -18.90
N LEU A 51 14.34 1.28 -19.72
CA LEU A 51 13.14 0.45 -19.60
C LEU A 51 13.15 -0.35 -18.30
N LEU A 52 14.32 -0.85 -17.88
CA LEU A 52 14.45 -1.54 -16.59
C LEU A 52 14.14 -0.59 -15.43
N GLN A 53 14.65 0.65 -15.51
CA GLN A 53 14.38 1.66 -14.49
C GLN A 53 12.90 2.00 -14.42
N LEU A 54 12.21 2.10 -15.56
CA LEU A 54 10.77 2.34 -15.61
C LEU A 54 10.00 1.19 -14.96
N ALA A 55 10.38 -0.05 -15.26
CA ALA A 55 9.75 -1.23 -14.66
C ALA A 55 9.92 -1.23 -13.15
N LYS A 56 11.13 -0.96 -12.67
CA LYS A 56 11.43 -0.90 -11.23
C LYS A 56 10.68 0.24 -10.55
N LEU A 57 10.58 1.40 -11.20
CA LEU A 57 9.87 2.55 -10.65
C LEU A 57 8.37 2.27 -10.52
N THR A 58 7.78 1.60 -11.51
CA THR A 58 6.39 1.20 -11.49
C THR A 58 6.11 0.26 -10.31
N ASP A 59 6.97 -0.76 -10.13
CA ASP A 59 6.86 -1.69 -9.02
C ASP A 59 7.02 -0.99 -7.68
N LYS A 60 7.97 -0.06 -7.60
CA LYS A 60 8.21 0.71 -6.37
C LYS A 60 7.00 1.57 -6.01
N PHE A 61 6.37 2.19 -6.99
CA PHE A 61 5.18 3.01 -6.78
C PHE A 61 4.04 2.18 -6.17
N GLU A 62 3.78 1.00 -6.73
CA GLU A 62 2.77 0.09 -6.17
C GLU A 62 3.15 -0.35 -4.76
N SER A 63 4.42 -0.68 -4.54
CA SER A 63 4.92 -1.08 -3.22
C SER A 63 4.75 0.00 -2.17
N MET A 64 4.88 1.28 -2.57
CA MET A 64 4.65 2.40 -1.66
C MET A 64 3.20 2.46 -1.20
N LEU A 65 2.24 2.24 -2.11
CA LEU A 65 0.83 2.21 -1.76
C LEU A 65 0.53 1.02 -0.83
N ILE A 66 1.07 -0.15 -1.13
CA ILE A 66 0.92 -1.34 -0.29
C ILE A 66 1.52 -1.09 1.09
N GLY A 67 2.69 -0.43 1.15
CA GLY A 67 3.33 -0.05 2.40
C GLY A 67 2.47 0.87 3.25
N MET A 68 1.78 1.82 2.64
CA MET A 68 0.85 2.71 3.34
C MET A 68 -0.33 1.93 3.93
N ILE A 69 -0.84 0.95 3.20
CA ILE A 69 -1.93 0.09 3.67
C ILE A 69 -1.45 -0.72 4.89
N GLN A 70 -0.28 -1.32 4.80
CA GLN A 70 0.30 -2.11 5.89
C GLN A 70 0.56 -1.26 7.13
N SER A 71 1.11 -0.06 6.95
CA SER A 71 1.34 0.89 8.04
C SER A 71 0.02 1.32 8.69
N GLY A 72 -1.01 1.52 7.87
CA GLY A 72 -2.34 1.87 8.36
C GLY A 72 -2.95 0.74 9.19
N GLN A 73 -2.81 -0.50 8.75
CA GLN A 73 -3.29 -1.68 9.48
C GLN A 73 -2.55 -1.83 10.81
N PHE A 74 -1.24 -1.63 10.80
CA PHE A 74 -0.42 -1.68 12.01
C PHE A 74 -0.82 -0.58 12.99
N ALA A 75 -1.01 0.64 12.52
CA ALA A 75 -1.42 1.77 13.33
C ALA A 75 -2.83 1.55 13.93
N GLN A 76 -3.75 0.99 13.15
CA GLN A 76 -5.09 0.68 13.63
C GLN A 76 -5.03 -0.35 14.76
N ARG A 77 -4.22 -1.38 14.61
CA ARG A 77 -4.03 -2.40 15.66
C ARG A 77 -3.47 -1.78 16.94
N LYS A 78 -2.52 -0.87 16.78
CA LYS A 78 -1.93 -0.15 17.92
C LYS A 78 -2.96 0.71 18.65
N ILE A 79 -3.80 1.41 17.92
CA ILE A 79 -4.89 2.22 18.47
C ILE A 79 -5.85 1.33 19.26
N ASP A 80 -6.22 0.19 18.69
CA ASP A 80 -7.14 -0.75 19.33
C ASP A 80 -6.56 -1.32 20.62
N LEU A 81 -5.27 -1.66 20.63
CA LEU A 81 -4.58 -2.16 21.82
C LEU A 81 -4.49 -1.09 22.91
N ASP A 82 -4.19 0.15 22.54
CA ASP A 82 -4.13 1.26 23.48
C ASP A 82 -5.51 1.55 24.07
N ARG A 83 -6.56 1.44 23.29
CA ARG A 83 -7.93 1.62 23.73
C ARG A 83 -8.32 0.55 24.76
N GLU A 84 -7.98 -0.70 24.53
CA GLU A 84 -8.21 -1.80 25.47
C GLU A 84 -7.48 -1.56 26.80
N ARG A 85 -6.22 -1.14 26.71
CA ARG A 85 -5.40 -0.89 27.89
C ARG A 85 -5.94 0.24 28.76
N ASP A 86 -6.55 1.25 28.14
CA ASP A 86 -7.06 2.44 28.82
C ASP A 86 -8.48 2.26 29.37
N GLU A 87 -9.11 1.10 29.16
CA GLU A 87 -10.44 0.83 29.69
C GLU A 87 -10.43 0.73 31.22
N PRO A 88 -11.46 1.29 31.91
CA PRO A 88 -11.60 1.13 33.33
C PRO A 88 -11.68 -0.34 33.75
N LYS A 89 -11.05 -0.70 34.86
CA LYS A 89 -11.04 -2.07 35.35
C LYS A 89 -12.45 -2.64 35.55
N ALA A 90 -13.39 -1.81 36.04
CA ALA A 90 -14.78 -2.23 36.23
C ALA A 90 -15.40 -2.73 34.93
N ARG A 91 -15.16 -2.00 33.84
CA ARG A 91 -15.68 -2.38 32.52
C ARG A 91 -15.03 -3.67 32.00
N GLN A 92 -13.73 -3.84 32.25
CA GLN A 92 -13.01 -5.06 31.87
C GLN A 92 -13.54 -6.28 32.64
N VAL A 93 -13.79 -6.12 33.92
CA VAL A 93 -14.35 -7.18 34.78
C VAL A 93 -15.74 -7.57 34.32
N MET A 94 -16.59 -6.59 34.04
CA MET A 94 -17.95 -6.85 33.56
C MET A 94 -17.93 -7.57 32.23
N ARG A 95 -17.01 -7.21 31.35
CA ARG A 95 -16.86 -7.88 30.06
C ARG A 95 -16.47 -9.34 30.24
N LYS A 96 -15.58 -9.65 31.17
CA LYS A 96 -15.16 -11.02 31.44
C LYS A 96 -16.28 -11.85 32.05
N VAL A 97 -17.13 -11.24 32.86
CA VAL A 97 -18.22 -11.92 33.56
C VAL A 97 -19.44 -12.12 32.65
N PHE A 98 -19.78 -11.10 31.84
CA PHE A 98 -21.02 -11.08 31.07
C PHE A 98 -20.79 -11.22 29.56
N GLY A 99 -19.57 -11.12 29.11
CA GLY A 99 -19.23 -11.19 27.70
C GLY A 99 -18.57 -12.46 27.31
#